data_04a9763704b0afc215d251e112173194
#
_entry.id   04a9763704b0afc215d251e112173194
#
_cell.length_a   1.000
_cell.length_b   1.000
_cell.length_c   1.000
_cell.angle_alpha   90.00
_cell.angle_beta   90.00
_cell.angle_gamma   90.00
#
_symmetry.space_group_name_H-M   'P 1'
#
loop_
_entity.id
_entity.type
_entity.pdbx_description
1 polymer ?
#
loop_
_entity_poly.entity_id
_entity_poly.type
_entity_poly.pdbx_seq_one_letter_code
_entity_poly.pdbx_strand_id
1 'polypeptide(L)'
;MKPRGATELQMEMLEKHVSKELLDQVQICTSIPGKVPLDPNKLNILWQKNSWDQPNLQEFFNNKERHKEYDWYVFNSHWNYEKFRMIFDIPTERSLVIKNGIEYFPIRKIYKRGTPIKLIHHCTPWRGLNVLLRAMQEVENPNIILDVYSSCKVYGSEFSDNSEKDFEGLYEQAKKLPNVNYIGYKPHEYIKEMMPNYDMFVYPSIFEETSCASALEALASGVHVITNNFGALYETCAEWPVYINYSKNYEQMAKDTGAAIDVAASYLHEGFMQEHLEEQQKFYKRFYNWEKKGM
;
A
#
# COMPACT_ATOMS: atom_id res chain seq x y z
N MET A 1 -18.82 3.27 10.75
CA MET A 1 -17.38 3.64 10.87
C MET A 1 -17.05 4.50 9.64
N LYS A 2 -16.35 5.62 9.79
CA LYS A 2 -15.90 6.42 8.64
C LYS A 2 -14.81 5.65 7.89
N PRO A 3 -14.76 5.74 6.54
CA PRO A 3 -13.66 5.18 5.76
C PRO A 3 -12.33 5.80 6.21
N ARG A 4 -11.28 4.99 6.27
CA ARG A 4 -9.92 5.45 6.62
C ARG A 4 -8.88 4.63 5.85
N GLY A 5 -9.06 4.60 4.52
CA GLY A 5 -8.08 4.03 3.61
C GLY A 5 -6.87 4.94 3.41
N ALA A 6 -5.97 4.53 2.52
CA ALA A 6 -4.75 5.29 2.24
C ALA A 6 -5.02 6.72 1.76
N THR A 7 -6.10 6.96 1.02
CA THR A 7 -6.44 8.30 0.53
C THR A 7 -6.82 9.23 1.67
N GLU A 8 -7.67 8.78 2.59
CA GLU A 8 -8.10 9.55 3.75
C GLU A 8 -6.92 9.86 4.68
N LEU A 9 -6.05 8.88 4.94
CA LEU A 9 -4.84 9.08 5.73
C LEU A 9 -3.90 10.12 5.10
N GLN A 10 -3.73 10.10 3.77
CA GLN A 10 -2.90 11.09 3.08
C GLN A 10 -3.50 12.50 3.15
N MET A 11 -4.83 12.64 3.11
CA MET A 11 -5.50 13.94 3.28
C MET A 11 -5.35 14.45 4.72
N GLU A 12 -5.55 13.61 5.73
CA GLU A 12 -5.32 13.97 7.14
C GLU A 12 -3.87 14.45 7.37
N MET A 13 -2.89 13.79 6.74
CA MET A 13 -1.49 14.19 6.84
C MET A 13 -1.21 15.51 6.12
N LEU A 14 -1.82 15.74 4.96
CA LEU A 14 -1.71 17.00 4.25
C LEU A 14 -2.23 18.16 5.12
N GLU A 15 -3.41 18.00 5.71
CA GLU A 15 -4.02 18.99 6.61
C GLU A 15 -3.18 19.26 7.87
N LYS A 16 -2.46 18.25 8.35
CA LYS A 16 -1.60 18.37 9.52
C LYS A 16 -0.28 19.10 9.24
N HIS A 17 0.27 18.94 8.05
CA HIS A 17 1.64 19.39 7.72
C HIS A 17 1.71 20.61 6.78
N VAL A 18 0.59 21.00 6.17
CA VAL A 18 0.52 22.19 5.30
C VAL A 18 -0.25 23.30 6.01
N SER A 19 0.22 24.54 5.90
CA SER A 19 -0.43 25.67 6.58
C SER A 19 -1.85 25.88 6.05
N LYS A 20 -2.72 26.34 6.96
CA LYS A 20 -4.13 26.61 6.60
C LYS A 20 -4.23 27.69 5.51
N GLU A 21 -3.37 28.71 5.53
CA GLU A 21 -3.37 29.78 4.55
C GLU A 21 -3.13 29.27 3.12
N LEU A 22 -2.31 28.23 2.96
CA LEU A 22 -2.09 27.57 1.66
C LEU A 22 -3.27 26.68 1.29
N LEU A 23 -3.81 25.91 2.24
CA LEU A 23 -4.95 25.05 1.99
C LEU A 23 -6.23 25.84 1.66
N ASP A 24 -6.40 27.03 2.20
CA ASP A 24 -7.55 27.90 1.90
C ASP A 24 -7.52 28.42 0.44
N GLN A 25 -6.36 28.42 -0.24
CA GLN A 25 -6.21 28.85 -1.62
C GLN A 25 -6.47 27.74 -2.64
N VAL A 26 -6.57 26.49 -2.21
CA VAL A 26 -6.72 25.35 -3.10
C VAL A 26 -7.98 24.54 -2.77
N GLN A 27 -8.53 23.89 -3.79
CA GLN A 27 -9.53 22.82 -3.60
C GLN A 27 -8.93 21.53 -4.11
N ILE A 28 -8.76 20.56 -3.21
CA ILE A 28 -8.18 19.25 -3.55
C ILE A 28 -9.32 18.23 -3.70
N CYS A 29 -9.51 17.77 -4.93
CA CYS A 29 -10.42 16.70 -5.27
C CYS A 29 -9.62 15.38 -5.33
N THR A 30 -10.02 14.36 -4.57
CA THR A 30 -9.30 13.09 -4.54
C THR A 30 -9.96 12.03 -5.41
N SER A 31 -9.17 11.37 -6.22
CA SER A 31 -9.48 10.15 -6.99
C SER A 31 -10.56 10.28 -8.06
N ILE A 32 -11.75 10.77 -7.73
CA ILE A 32 -12.92 10.78 -8.64
C ILE A 32 -13.22 12.22 -9.05
N PRO A 33 -12.95 12.59 -10.32
CA PRO A 33 -13.28 13.92 -10.83
C PRO A 33 -14.79 14.15 -10.84
N GLY A 34 -15.22 15.41 -10.56
CA GLY A 34 -16.63 15.78 -10.55
C GLY A 34 -17.42 15.32 -9.32
N LYS A 35 -16.79 14.65 -8.34
CA LYS A 35 -17.43 14.22 -7.09
C LYS A 35 -17.89 15.41 -6.22
N VAL A 36 -17.16 16.52 -6.32
CA VAL A 36 -17.44 17.76 -5.60
C VAL A 36 -17.47 18.89 -6.62
N PRO A 37 -18.44 19.85 -6.55
CA PRO A 37 -18.43 21.05 -7.38
C PRO A 37 -17.12 21.83 -7.19
N LEU A 38 -16.56 22.32 -8.29
CA LEU A 38 -15.31 23.10 -8.27
C LEU A 38 -15.57 24.54 -7.79
N ASP A 39 -14.66 25.05 -6.96
CA ASP A 39 -14.70 26.44 -6.49
C ASP A 39 -13.95 27.34 -7.49
N PRO A 40 -14.63 28.30 -8.16
CA PRO A 40 -14.01 29.15 -9.16
C PRO A 40 -13.01 30.16 -8.57
N ASN A 41 -12.98 30.34 -7.25
CA ASN A 41 -12.08 31.24 -6.54
C ASN A 41 -10.81 30.56 -6.01
N LYS A 42 -10.66 29.24 -6.24
CA LYS A 42 -9.52 28.45 -5.76
C LYS A 42 -8.81 27.73 -6.91
N LEU A 43 -7.55 27.40 -6.68
CA LEU A 43 -6.86 26.44 -7.55
C LEU A 43 -7.45 25.05 -7.36
N ASN A 44 -8.03 24.48 -8.41
CA ASN A 44 -8.67 23.17 -8.37
C ASN A 44 -7.67 22.10 -8.76
N ILE A 45 -7.34 21.24 -7.80
CA ILE A 45 -6.34 20.18 -7.95
C ILE A 45 -7.03 18.83 -7.92
N LEU A 46 -6.82 18.01 -8.95
CA LEU A 46 -7.22 16.60 -8.92
C LEU A 46 -6.04 15.76 -8.43
N TRP A 47 -6.11 15.29 -7.18
CA TRP A 47 -5.12 14.37 -6.61
C TRP A 47 -5.52 12.93 -6.91
N GLN A 48 -4.98 12.38 -8.01
CA GLN A 48 -5.34 11.05 -8.51
C GLN A 48 -4.64 9.95 -7.70
N LYS A 49 -5.45 9.12 -7.06
CA LYS A 49 -5.03 7.98 -6.22
C LYS A 49 -5.47 6.64 -6.81
N ASN A 50 -6.45 6.65 -7.72
CA ASN A 50 -6.99 5.46 -8.34
C ASN A 50 -6.20 5.09 -9.59
N SER A 51 -6.26 3.80 -9.98
CA SER A 51 -5.72 3.33 -11.24
C SER A 51 -6.58 3.79 -12.43
N TRP A 52 -5.93 3.90 -13.58
CA TRP A 52 -6.48 4.40 -14.84
C TRP A 52 -7.67 3.59 -15.37
N ASP A 53 -7.74 2.31 -15.05
CA ASP A 53 -8.72 1.34 -15.57
C ASP A 53 -10.06 1.34 -14.81
N GLN A 54 -10.21 2.18 -13.79
CA GLN A 54 -11.44 2.22 -13.02
C GLN A 54 -12.60 2.80 -13.82
N PRO A 55 -13.79 2.13 -13.87
CA PRO A 55 -14.92 2.55 -14.70
C PRO A 55 -15.39 3.98 -14.44
N ASN A 56 -15.39 4.42 -13.20
CA ASN A 56 -15.86 5.74 -12.78
C ASN A 56 -14.93 6.91 -13.18
N LEU A 57 -13.78 6.61 -13.78
CA LEU A 57 -12.83 7.61 -14.31
C LEU A 57 -12.97 7.80 -15.82
N GLN A 58 -13.51 6.81 -16.52
CA GLN A 58 -13.50 6.74 -17.98
C GLN A 58 -14.25 7.91 -18.64
N GLU A 59 -15.42 8.26 -18.10
CA GLU A 59 -16.23 9.36 -18.66
C GLU A 59 -15.48 10.69 -18.65
N PHE A 60 -14.77 10.98 -17.56
CA PHE A 60 -14.01 12.23 -17.44
C PHE A 60 -12.77 12.22 -18.32
N PHE A 61 -11.91 11.21 -18.16
CA PHE A 61 -10.59 11.21 -18.79
C PHE A 61 -10.63 10.92 -20.30
N ASN A 62 -11.65 10.26 -20.82
CA ASN A 62 -11.84 10.12 -22.26
C ASN A 62 -12.32 11.41 -22.96
N ASN A 63 -12.78 12.39 -22.20
CA ASN A 63 -13.19 13.69 -22.73
C ASN A 63 -12.10 14.75 -22.49
N LYS A 64 -11.24 14.99 -23.50
CA LYS A 64 -10.11 15.93 -23.41
C LYS A 64 -10.53 17.37 -23.05
N GLU A 65 -11.73 17.81 -23.44
CA GLU A 65 -12.21 19.14 -23.08
C GLU A 65 -12.39 19.30 -21.57
N ARG A 66 -12.75 18.21 -20.89
CA ARG A 66 -12.90 18.18 -19.42
C ARG A 66 -11.57 18.27 -18.69
N HIS A 67 -10.44 17.98 -19.35
CA HIS A 67 -9.12 18.18 -18.73
C HIS A 67 -8.83 19.64 -18.37
N LYS A 68 -9.60 20.60 -18.91
CA LYS A 68 -9.50 22.02 -18.55
C LYS A 68 -10.20 22.37 -17.25
N GLU A 69 -11.03 21.47 -16.71
CA GLU A 69 -11.78 21.70 -15.46
C GLU A 69 -10.87 21.82 -14.24
N TYR A 70 -9.70 21.14 -14.24
CA TYR A 70 -8.73 21.23 -13.16
C TYR A 70 -7.49 22.02 -13.57
N ASP A 71 -6.99 22.84 -12.64
CA ASP A 71 -5.77 23.61 -12.83
C ASP A 71 -4.54 22.72 -12.79
N TRP A 72 -4.53 21.72 -11.90
CA TRP A 72 -3.44 20.77 -11.73
C TRP A 72 -3.91 19.33 -11.52
N TYR A 73 -3.09 18.40 -12.04
CA TYR A 73 -3.20 16.96 -11.82
C TYR A 73 -2.03 16.49 -10.97
N VAL A 74 -2.29 15.86 -9.84
CA VAL A 74 -1.26 15.33 -8.97
C VAL A 74 -1.41 13.82 -8.89
N PHE A 75 -0.32 13.09 -9.16
CA PHE A 75 -0.28 11.63 -9.13
C PHE A 75 0.58 11.15 -7.97
N ASN A 76 0.26 9.97 -7.42
CA ASN A 76 0.95 9.39 -6.28
C ASN A 76 2.20 8.55 -6.67
N SER A 77 2.46 8.36 -7.96
CA SER A 77 3.65 7.72 -8.52
C SER A 77 3.88 8.13 -9.97
N HIS A 78 5.11 7.98 -10.47
CA HIS A 78 5.41 8.14 -11.89
C HIS A 78 4.71 7.07 -12.72
N TRP A 79 4.63 5.83 -12.20
CA TRP A 79 3.89 4.76 -12.86
C TRP A 79 2.43 5.16 -13.13
N ASN A 80 1.73 5.71 -12.11
CA ASN A 80 0.34 6.15 -12.26
C ASN A 80 0.23 7.33 -13.24
N TYR A 81 1.12 8.33 -13.13
CA TYR A 81 1.19 9.46 -14.05
C TYR A 81 1.38 8.99 -15.51
N GLU A 82 2.34 8.10 -15.77
CA GLU A 82 2.62 7.61 -17.13
C GLU A 82 1.42 6.83 -17.71
N LYS A 83 0.69 6.07 -16.91
CA LYS A 83 -0.54 5.41 -17.36
C LYS A 83 -1.58 6.41 -17.84
N PHE A 84 -1.86 7.45 -17.04
CA PHE A 84 -2.81 8.50 -17.44
C PHE A 84 -2.32 9.31 -18.64
N ARG A 85 -1.04 9.62 -18.71
CA ARG A 85 -0.44 10.32 -19.84
C ARG A 85 -0.57 9.53 -21.14
N MET A 86 -0.23 8.24 -21.11
CA MET A 86 -0.22 7.39 -22.31
C MET A 86 -1.63 7.03 -22.79
N ILE A 87 -2.58 6.87 -21.89
CA ILE A 87 -3.92 6.37 -22.23
C ILE A 87 -4.87 7.52 -22.53
N PHE A 88 -4.83 8.59 -21.74
CA PHE A 88 -5.79 9.69 -21.82
C PHE A 88 -5.19 10.97 -22.38
N ASP A 89 -3.88 11.03 -22.63
CA ASP A 89 -3.19 12.21 -23.14
C ASP A 89 -3.47 13.46 -22.28
N ILE A 90 -3.30 13.29 -20.96
CA ILE A 90 -3.51 14.39 -19.99
C ILE A 90 -2.48 15.51 -20.18
N PRO A 91 -2.78 16.76 -19.78
CA PRO A 91 -1.88 17.90 -19.95
C PRO A 91 -0.63 17.75 -19.06
N THR A 92 0.52 17.49 -19.69
CA THR A 92 1.79 17.26 -19.00
C THR A 92 2.32 18.49 -18.27
N GLU A 93 2.07 19.69 -18.83
CA GLU A 93 2.48 21.00 -18.28
C GLU A 93 1.75 21.38 -16.98
N ARG A 94 0.64 20.69 -16.69
CA ARG A 94 -0.16 20.85 -15.46
C ARG A 94 -0.23 19.57 -14.64
N SER A 95 0.74 18.68 -14.80
CA SER A 95 0.79 17.41 -14.09
C SER A 95 2.04 17.30 -13.23
N LEU A 96 1.88 16.84 -12.00
CA LEU A 96 2.94 16.66 -11.02
C LEU A 96 2.88 15.27 -10.40
N VAL A 97 4.02 14.74 -10.00
CA VAL A 97 4.10 13.52 -9.17
C VAL A 97 4.52 13.90 -7.76
N ILE A 98 3.60 13.66 -6.81
CA ILE A 98 3.87 13.81 -5.39
C ILE A 98 3.59 12.46 -4.72
N LYS A 99 4.66 11.72 -4.45
CA LYS A 99 4.58 10.38 -3.84
C LYS A 99 3.92 10.46 -2.46
N ASN A 100 3.19 9.41 -2.09
CA ASN A 100 2.60 9.30 -0.76
C ASN A 100 3.66 9.49 0.33
N GLY A 101 3.29 10.16 1.40
CA GLY A 101 4.11 10.28 2.59
C GLY A 101 3.72 9.26 3.65
N ILE A 102 4.62 9.05 4.59
CA ILE A 102 4.40 8.24 5.78
C ILE A 102 4.66 9.07 7.03
N GLU A 103 3.96 8.77 8.11
CA GLU A 103 4.34 9.24 9.44
C GLU A 103 5.53 8.43 9.96
N TYR A 104 6.01 8.83 11.13
CA TYR A 104 7.00 8.06 11.86
C TYR A 104 6.43 6.69 12.25
N PHE A 105 7.18 5.65 11.94
CA PHE A 105 6.93 4.30 12.44
C PHE A 105 8.01 3.92 13.45
N PRO A 106 7.65 3.24 14.56
CA PRO A 106 8.63 2.76 15.52
C PRO A 106 9.66 1.83 14.88
N ILE A 107 10.87 1.84 15.42
CA ILE A 107 11.95 0.97 14.93
C ILE A 107 11.63 -0.48 15.27
N ARG A 108 11.82 -1.38 14.31
CA ARG A 108 11.69 -2.81 14.52
C ARG A 108 12.61 -3.29 15.65
N LYS A 109 12.09 -4.16 16.49
CA LYS A 109 12.90 -4.87 17.48
C LYS A 109 13.83 -5.85 16.78
N ILE A 110 15.07 -5.95 17.28
CA ILE A 110 16.04 -6.90 16.76
C ILE A 110 15.51 -8.32 16.92
N TYR A 111 15.51 -9.08 15.82
CA TYR A 111 15.16 -10.49 15.84
C TYR A 111 16.12 -11.28 16.75
N LYS A 112 15.56 -12.18 17.57
CA LYS A 112 16.36 -13.08 18.40
C LYS A 112 16.28 -14.48 17.82
N ARG A 113 17.43 -15.09 17.54
CA ARG A 113 17.51 -16.46 17.06
C ARG A 113 16.74 -17.41 17.98
N GLY A 114 15.95 -18.31 17.39
CA GLY A 114 15.11 -19.27 18.14
C GLY A 114 13.72 -18.77 18.52
N THR A 115 13.33 -17.54 18.19
CA THR A 115 11.95 -17.08 18.28
C THR A 115 11.20 -17.38 16.98
N PRO A 116 9.86 -17.54 16.99
CA PRO A 116 9.09 -17.64 15.76
C PRO A 116 9.29 -16.41 14.88
N ILE A 117 9.47 -16.62 13.58
CA ILE A 117 9.52 -15.56 12.58
C ILE A 117 8.09 -15.12 12.31
N LYS A 118 7.81 -13.83 12.53
CA LYS A 118 6.46 -13.28 12.43
C LYS A 118 6.27 -12.50 11.15
N LEU A 119 5.33 -12.95 10.34
CA LEU A 119 4.89 -12.29 9.13
C LEU A 119 3.63 -11.47 9.41
N ILE A 120 3.48 -10.35 8.71
CA ILE A 120 2.26 -9.55 8.71
C ILE A 120 1.71 -9.37 7.29
N HIS A 121 0.39 -9.41 7.17
CA HIS A 121 -0.35 -8.97 5.99
C HIS A 121 -1.53 -8.08 6.44
N HIS A 122 -1.54 -6.81 6.01
CA HIS A 122 -2.58 -5.84 6.41
C HIS A 122 -3.20 -5.09 5.22
N CYS A 123 -3.34 -5.80 4.10
CA CYS A 123 -4.04 -5.32 2.93
C CYS A 123 -5.46 -5.90 2.85
N THR A 124 -6.31 -5.28 2.03
CA THR A 124 -7.67 -5.79 1.78
C THR A 124 -7.65 -7.14 1.07
N PRO A 125 -8.69 -8.00 1.24
CA PRO A 125 -8.62 -9.40 0.83
C PRO A 125 -8.46 -9.61 -0.68
N TRP A 126 -9.01 -8.72 -1.52
CA TRP A 126 -8.88 -8.81 -2.99
C TRP A 126 -7.51 -8.45 -3.53
N ARG A 127 -6.57 -8.03 -2.68
CA ARG A 127 -5.22 -7.59 -3.08
C ARG A 127 -4.18 -8.70 -3.04
N GLY A 128 -4.60 -9.98 -2.98
CA GLY A 128 -3.68 -11.12 -3.04
C GLY A 128 -3.65 -12.01 -1.78
N LEU A 129 -4.61 -11.84 -0.84
CA LEU A 129 -4.70 -12.73 0.32
C LEU A 129 -4.85 -14.20 -0.08
N ASN A 130 -5.61 -14.50 -1.14
CA ASN A 130 -5.77 -15.84 -1.68
C ASN A 130 -4.44 -16.48 -2.13
N VAL A 131 -3.55 -15.71 -2.73
CA VAL A 131 -2.20 -16.15 -3.12
C VAL A 131 -1.33 -16.37 -1.90
N LEU A 132 -1.38 -15.44 -0.94
CA LEU A 132 -0.61 -15.55 0.29
C LEU A 132 -1.00 -16.77 1.13
N LEU A 133 -2.30 -17.06 1.28
CA LEU A 133 -2.74 -18.25 2.02
C LEU A 133 -2.32 -19.57 1.35
N ARG A 134 -2.26 -19.61 0.02
CA ARG A 134 -1.66 -20.74 -0.71
C ARG A 134 -0.15 -20.81 -0.47
N ALA A 135 0.54 -19.66 -0.51
CA ALA A 135 1.97 -19.60 -0.24
C ALA A 135 2.31 -20.13 1.17
N MET A 136 1.47 -19.84 2.18
CA MET A 136 1.66 -20.37 3.53
C MET A 136 1.50 -21.88 3.65
N GLN A 137 0.89 -22.56 2.67
CA GLN A 137 0.85 -24.02 2.58
C GLN A 137 2.14 -24.62 1.98
N GLU A 138 2.87 -23.82 1.21
CA GLU A 138 4.15 -24.18 0.59
C GLU A 138 5.35 -23.90 1.51
N VAL A 139 5.18 -23.10 2.57
CA VAL A 139 6.23 -22.76 3.54
C VAL A 139 6.63 -24.01 4.32
N GLU A 140 7.91 -24.37 4.28
CA GLU A 140 8.47 -25.57 4.92
C GLU A 140 8.96 -25.30 6.34
N ASN A 141 9.37 -24.07 6.66
CA ASN A 141 9.88 -23.72 7.99
C ASN A 141 8.75 -23.64 9.04
N PRO A 142 8.69 -24.58 10.01
CA PRO A 142 7.61 -24.63 11.00
C PRO A 142 7.62 -23.47 12.01
N ASN A 143 8.69 -22.67 12.05
CA ASN A 143 8.81 -21.55 12.96
C ASN A 143 8.27 -20.24 12.37
N ILE A 144 7.60 -20.28 11.21
CA ILE A 144 7.02 -19.12 10.57
C ILE A 144 5.53 -19.03 10.88
N ILE A 145 5.09 -17.86 11.35
CA ILE A 145 3.69 -17.56 11.67
C ILE A 145 3.27 -16.28 10.96
N LEU A 146 2.13 -16.33 10.28
CA LEU A 146 1.53 -15.17 9.59
C LEU A 146 0.34 -14.64 10.40
N ASP A 147 0.37 -13.35 10.73
CA ASP A 147 -0.77 -12.60 11.23
C ASP A 147 -1.47 -11.84 10.09
N VAL A 148 -2.78 -12.09 9.91
CA VAL A 148 -3.59 -11.52 8.83
C VAL A 148 -4.57 -10.50 9.37
N TYR A 149 -4.33 -9.22 9.06
CA TYR A 149 -5.19 -8.08 9.40
C TYR A 149 -6.01 -7.63 8.18
N SER A 150 -6.63 -8.55 7.49
CA SER A 150 -7.34 -8.30 6.24
C SER A 150 -8.85 -8.20 6.46
N SER A 151 -9.48 -7.15 5.92
CA SER A 151 -10.93 -6.94 5.99
C SER A 151 -11.34 -5.80 5.04
N CYS A 152 -12.60 -5.81 4.60
CA CYS A 152 -13.21 -4.71 3.85
C CYS A 152 -13.57 -3.50 4.73
N LYS A 153 -13.58 -3.65 6.06
CA LYS A 153 -14.02 -2.62 7.03
C LYS A 153 -13.19 -1.34 7.02
N VAL A 154 -11.99 -1.36 6.44
CA VAL A 154 -11.15 -0.17 6.25
C VAL A 154 -11.87 0.91 5.41
N TYR A 155 -12.77 0.53 4.53
CA TYR A 155 -13.54 1.46 3.68
C TYR A 155 -14.89 1.89 4.27
N GLY A 156 -15.15 1.61 5.55
CA GLY A 156 -16.36 1.99 6.25
C GLY A 156 -17.46 0.93 6.22
N SER A 157 -18.49 1.12 7.05
CA SER A 157 -19.54 0.12 7.26
C SER A 157 -20.37 -0.15 5.99
N GLU A 158 -20.74 0.90 5.27
CA GLU A 158 -21.57 0.76 4.05
C GLU A 158 -20.89 -0.13 2.99
N PHE A 159 -19.59 0.05 2.76
CA PHE A 159 -18.85 -0.78 1.84
C PHE A 159 -18.61 -2.19 2.40
N SER A 160 -18.28 -2.31 3.69
CA SER A 160 -17.97 -3.60 4.30
C SER A 160 -19.18 -4.52 4.35
N ASP A 161 -20.37 -4.01 4.70
CA ASP A 161 -21.58 -4.81 4.84
C ASP A 161 -21.98 -5.48 3.52
N ASN A 162 -21.63 -4.87 2.39
CA ASN A 162 -21.88 -5.42 1.07
C ASN A 162 -20.78 -6.38 0.57
N SER A 163 -19.52 -6.13 0.95
CA SER A 163 -18.35 -6.78 0.34
C SER A 163 -17.70 -7.84 1.24
N GLU A 164 -17.85 -7.79 2.56
CA GLU A 164 -17.21 -8.72 3.50
C GLU A 164 -17.60 -10.18 3.27
N LYS A 165 -18.86 -10.40 2.90
CA LYS A 165 -19.42 -11.75 2.65
C LYS A 165 -18.72 -12.48 1.50
N ASP A 166 -18.28 -11.75 0.49
CA ASP A 166 -17.58 -12.33 -0.66
C ASP A 166 -16.26 -12.96 -0.29
N PHE A 167 -15.70 -12.59 0.86
CA PHE A 167 -14.39 -13.03 1.37
C PHE A 167 -14.47 -13.96 2.58
N GLU A 168 -15.68 -14.27 3.10
CA GLU A 168 -15.85 -15.18 4.26
C GLU A 168 -15.15 -16.52 4.05
N GLY A 169 -15.29 -17.12 2.86
CA GLY A 169 -14.62 -18.39 2.53
C GLY A 169 -13.10 -18.31 2.62
N LEU A 170 -12.54 -17.17 2.25
CA LEU A 170 -11.09 -16.92 2.33
C LEU A 170 -10.64 -16.74 3.79
N TYR A 171 -11.44 -16.07 4.61
CA TYR A 171 -11.17 -15.92 6.04
C TYR A 171 -11.25 -17.27 6.79
N GLU A 172 -12.22 -18.10 6.43
CA GLU A 172 -12.32 -19.47 6.99
C GLU A 172 -11.15 -20.35 6.55
N GLN A 173 -10.65 -20.18 5.34
CA GLN A 173 -9.42 -20.85 4.91
C GLN A 173 -8.22 -20.38 5.76
N ALA A 174 -8.09 -19.08 6.00
CA ALA A 174 -7.02 -18.55 6.84
C ALA A 174 -7.03 -19.16 8.26
N LYS A 175 -8.20 -19.26 8.88
CA LYS A 175 -8.37 -19.84 10.23
C LYS A 175 -8.01 -21.33 10.33
N LYS A 176 -8.04 -22.07 9.21
CA LYS A 176 -7.74 -23.51 9.18
C LYS A 176 -6.26 -23.82 9.03
N LEU A 177 -5.44 -22.84 8.60
CA LEU A 177 -4.01 -23.04 8.43
C LEU A 177 -3.30 -22.95 9.77
N PRO A 178 -2.46 -23.94 10.14
CA PRO A 178 -1.83 -24.00 11.47
C PRO A 178 -0.80 -22.91 11.70
N ASN A 179 -0.25 -22.33 10.64
CA ASN A 179 0.77 -21.27 10.64
C ASN A 179 0.19 -19.89 10.30
N VAL A 180 -1.14 -19.71 10.38
CA VAL A 180 -1.83 -18.46 10.09
C VAL A 180 -2.78 -18.07 11.21
N ASN A 181 -2.66 -16.85 11.71
CA ASN A 181 -3.61 -16.24 12.64
C ASN A 181 -4.46 -15.22 11.88
N TYR A 182 -5.72 -15.53 11.64
CA TYR A 182 -6.65 -14.53 11.09
C TYR A 182 -7.18 -13.62 12.19
N ILE A 183 -6.77 -12.35 12.18
CA ILE A 183 -7.12 -11.36 13.21
C ILE A 183 -8.24 -10.43 12.72
N GLY A 184 -8.33 -10.23 11.41
CA GLY A 184 -9.31 -9.33 10.81
C GLY A 184 -8.98 -7.85 11.00
N TYR A 185 -9.99 -7.00 10.92
CA TYR A 185 -9.82 -5.55 10.99
C TYR A 185 -9.21 -5.08 12.32
N LYS A 186 -8.22 -4.22 12.20
CA LYS A 186 -7.71 -3.37 13.28
C LYS A 186 -7.54 -1.92 12.79
N PRO A 187 -7.69 -0.93 13.68
CA PRO A 187 -7.39 0.46 13.33
C PRO A 187 -5.94 0.65 12.89
N HIS A 188 -5.68 1.64 12.05
CA HIS A 188 -4.33 1.92 11.52
C HIS A 188 -3.30 2.17 12.65
N GLU A 189 -3.69 2.87 13.71
CA GLU A 189 -2.84 3.12 14.87
C GLU A 189 -2.36 1.83 15.55
N TYR A 190 -3.25 0.84 15.65
CA TYR A 190 -2.90 -0.48 16.18
C TYR A 190 -1.86 -1.18 15.30
N ILE A 191 -2.06 -1.15 13.97
CA ILE A 191 -1.09 -1.74 13.02
C ILE A 191 0.27 -1.05 13.16
N LYS A 192 0.27 0.29 13.26
CA LYS A 192 1.48 1.10 13.45
C LYS A 192 2.26 0.71 14.71
N GLU A 193 1.56 0.53 15.84
CA GLU A 193 2.17 0.10 17.10
C GLU A 193 2.69 -1.34 17.06
N MET A 194 2.00 -2.22 16.34
CA MET A 194 2.35 -3.63 16.24
C MET A 194 3.46 -3.92 15.23
N MET A 195 3.64 -3.07 14.22
CA MET A 195 4.58 -3.27 13.11
C MET A 195 6.02 -3.63 13.58
N PRO A 196 6.59 -3.03 14.64
CA PRO A 196 7.93 -3.37 15.12
C PRO A 196 8.09 -4.80 15.66
N ASN A 197 6.98 -5.52 15.84
CA ASN A 197 6.99 -6.89 16.34
C ASN A 197 7.01 -7.94 15.20
N TYR A 198 6.97 -7.48 13.95
CA TYR A 198 7.00 -8.33 12.77
C TYR A 198 8.36 -8.30 12.10
N ASP A 199 8.70 -9.43 11.49
CA ASP A 199 9.96 -9.64 10.80
C ASP A 199 9.82 -9.42 9.30
N MET A 200 8.69 -9.82 8.72
CA MET A 200 8.43 -9.68 7.29
C MET A 200 7.01 -9.19 7.02
N PHE A 201 6.88 -8.35 6.01
CA PHE A 201 5.61 -8.01 5.37
C PHE A 201 5.54 -8.73 4.02
N VAL A 202 4.54 -9.60 3.83
CA VAL A 202 4.42 -10.40 2.61
C VAL A 202 3.20 -9.98 1.82
N TYR A 203 3.44 -9.53 0.59
CA TYR A 203 2.40 -8.96 -0.26
C TYR A 203 2.51 -9.43 -1.72
N PRO A 204 2.06 -10.67 -2.05
CA PRO A 204 1.97 -11.14 -3.44
C PRO A 204 0.75 -10.51 -4.13
N SER A 205 0.85 -9.24 -4.50
CA SER A 205 -0.27 -8.45 -5.00
C SER A 205 -0.84 -8.99 -6.32
N ILE A 206 -2.17 -9.10 -6.38
CA ILE A 206 -2.91 -9.31 -7.63
C ILE A 206 -3.67 -8.04 -8.05
N PHE A 207 -3.46 -6.96 -7.33
CA PHE A 207 -4.01 -5.64 -7.60
C PHE A 207 -2.94 -4.74 -8.21
N GLU A 208 -3.25 -4.06 -9.30
CA GLU A 208 -2.32 -3.13 -9.96
C GLU A 208 -2.17 -1.86 -9.11
N GLU A 209 -1.17 -1.85 -8.22
CA GLU A 209 -0.97 -0.77 -7.26
C GLU A 209 -0.56 0.53 -7.94
N THR A 210 -1.15 1.63 -7.49
CA THR A 210 -0.72 2.99 -7.87
C THR A 210 0.35 3.56 -6.94
N SER A 211 0.34 3.12 -5.68
CA SER A 211 1.33 3.40 -4.63
C SER A 211 0.90 2.67 -3.35
N CYS A 212 1.64 1.71 -2.88
CA CYS A 212 1.25 0.85 -1.76
C CYS A 212 1.66 1.46 -0.41
N ALA A 213 0.71 2.06 0.31
CA ALA A 213 0.97 2.63 1.64
C ALA A 213 1.44 1.56 2.64
N SER A 214 0.83 0.36 2.63
CA SER A 214 1.20 -0.74 3.53
C SER A 214 2.66 -1.18 3.35
N ALA A 215 3.15 -1.23 2.10
CA ALA A 215 4.55 -1.53 1.83
C ALA A 215 5.48 -0.40 2.30
N LEU A 216 5.10 0.88 2.07
CA LEU A 216 5.87 2.03 2.57
C LEU A 216 6.00 2.01 4.10
N GLU A 217 4.93 1.67 4.81
CA GLU A 217 4.90 1.58 6.27
C GLU A 217 5.81 0.45 6.79
N ALA A 218 5.76 -0.73 6.16
CA ALA A 218 6.64 -1.85 6.49
C ALA A 218 8.12 -1.48 6.28
N LEU A 219 8.44 -0.90 5.11
CA LEU A 219 9.80 -0.47 4.77
C LEU A 219 10.32 0.60 5.74
N ALA A 220 9.47 1.57 6.11
CA ALA A 220 9.82 2.63 7.07
C ALA A 220 10.00 2.11 8.50
N SER A 221 9.42 0.97 8.83
CA SER A 221 9.57 0.29 10.13
C SER A 221 10.81 -0.60 10.19
N GLY A 222 11.54 -0.80 9.08
CA GLY A 222 12.64 -1.75 9.00
C GLY A 222 12.18 -3.21 8.98
N VAL A 223 10.96 -3.46 8.54
CA VAL A 223 10.42 -4.80 8.31
C VAL A 223 10.84 -5.27 6.93
N HIS A 224 11.30 -6.51 6.80
CA HIS A 224 11.68 -7.08 5.50
C HIS A 224 10.45 -7.27 4.63
N VAL A 225 10.52 -6.85 3.36
CA VAL A 225 9.36 -6.90 2.45
C VAL A 225 9.58 -7.97 1.38
N ILE A 226 8.58 -8.83 1.19
CA ILE A 226 8.48 -9.74 0.05
C ILE A 226 7.24 -9.33 -0.75
N THR A 227 7.41 -8.95 -1.99
CA THR A 227 6.33 -8.50 -2.86
C THR A 227 6.61 -8.84 -4.32
N ASN A 228 5.76 -8.38 -5.23
CA ASN A 228 5.99 -8.51 -6.66
C ASN A 228 6.12 -7.13 -7.34
N ASN A 229 6.37 -7.14 -8.65
CA ASN A 229 6.60 -5.95 -9.45
C ASN A 229 5.33 -5.44 -10.16
N PHE A 230 4.14 -5.73 -9.63
CA PHE A 230 2.87 -5.37 -10.28
C PHE A 230 2.45 -3.92 -9.97
N GLY A 231 2.16 -3.17 -11.03
CA GLY A 231 1.84 -1.75 -10.93
C GLY A 231 3.04 -0.91 -10.45
N ALA A 232 2.78 0.02 -9.54
CA ALA A 232 3.79 0.91 -8.97
C ALA A 232 4.59 0.30 -7.81
N LEU A 233 4.51 -1.01 -7.54
CA LEU A 233 5.22 -1.63 -6.41
C LEU A 233 6.73 -1.47 -6.52
N TYR A 234 7.30 -1.64 -7.73
CA TYR A 234 8.73 -1.45 -7.91
C TYR A 234 9.15 0.01 -7.67
N GLU A 235 8.36 0.99 -8.14
CA GLU A 235 8.64 2.40 -7.85
C GLU A 235 8.48 2.74 -6.36
N THR A 236 7.48 2.14 -5.70
CA THR A 236 7.18 2.38 -4.27
C THR A 236 8.26 1.80 -3.37
N CYS A 237 8.70 0.59 -3.67
CA CYS A 237 9.58 -0.19 -2.81
C CYS A 237 11.05 -0.15 -3.23
N ALA A 238 11.36 0.36 -4.43
CA ALA A 238 12.70 0.39 -5.02
C ALA A 238 13.37 -1.00 -4.99
N GLU A 239 14.65 -1.08 -4.69
CA GLU A 239 15.41 -2.34 -4.67
C GLU A 239 15.52 -2.97 -3.27
N TRP A 240 14.68 -2.52 -2.31
CA TRP A 240 14.73 -3.01 -0.94
C TRP A 240 14.10 -4.40 -0.72
N PRO A 241 12.94 -4.73 -1.34
CA PRO A 241 12.28 -6.01 -1.16
C PRO A 241 12.94 -7.17 -1.88
N VAL A 242 12.61 -8.37 -1.45
CA VAL A 242 12.64 -9.54 -2.34
C VAL A 242 11.45 -9.47 -3.28
N TYR A 243 11.73 -9.48 -4.59
CA TYR A 243 10.69 -9.49 -5.61
C TYR A 243 10.45 -10.88 -6.15
N ILE A 244 9.18 -11.28 -6.17
CA ILE A 244 8.69 -12.38 -7.00
C ILE A 244 8.11 -11.83 -8.30
N ASN A 245 8.13 -12.62 -9.38
CA ASN A 245 7.53 -12.18 -10.61
C ASN A 245 6.00 -12.22 -10.52
N TYR A 246 5.33 -11.12 -10.91
CA TYR A 246 3.89 -11.15 -11.08
C TYR A 246 3.50 -12.13 -12.20
N SER A 247 2.51 -12.96 -11.94
CA SER A 247 1.93 -13.89 -12.90
C SER A 247 0.43 -14.02 -12.68
N LYS A 248 -0.32 -14.21 -13.76
CA LYS A 248 -1.73 -14.62 -13.70
C LYS A 248 -1.89 -16.10 -13.29
N ASN A 249 -0.81 -16.87 -13.32
CA ASN A 249 -0.74 -18.19 -12.70
C ASN A 249 -0.52 -18.03 -11.18
N TYR A 250 -1.61 -17.85 -10.45
CA TYR A 250 -1.57 -17.61 -9.00
C TYR A 250 -1.07 -18.80 -8.20
N GLU A 251 -1.15 -20.00 -8.72
CA GLU A 251 -0.56 -21.18 -8.09
C GLU A 251 0.97 -21.14 -8.14
N GLN A 252 1.54 -20.82 -9.30
CA GLN A 252 2.99 -20.65 -9.41
C GLN A 252 3.47 -19.47 -8.56
N MET A 253 2.75 -18.34 -8.59
CA MET A 253 3.10 -17.18 -7.79
C MET A 253 3.03 -17.47 -6.27
N ALA A 254 2.13 -18.35 -5.83
CA ALA A 254 2.08 -18.80 -4.43
C ALA A 254 3.30 -19.66 -4.06
N LYS A 255 3.72 -20.60 -4.93
CA LYS A 255 4.93 -21.40 -4.74
C LYS A 255 6.18 -20.53 -4.66
N ASP A 256 6.32 -19.59 -5.60
CA ASP A 256 7.45 -18.65 -5.62
C ASP A 256 7.47 -17.79 -4.33
N THR A 257 6.29 -17.37 -3.85
CA THR A 257 6.17 -16.60 -2.59
C THR A 257 6.55 -17.46 -1.37
N GLY A 258 6.10 -18.72 -1.29
CA GLY A 258 6.47 -19.63 -0.20
C GLY A 258 7.97 -19.87 -0.15
N ALA A 259 8.58 -20.17 -1.30
CA ALA A 259 10.03 -20.34 -1.41
C ALA A 259 10.79 -19.06 -1.01
N ALA A 260 10.31 -17.88 -1.44
CA ALA A 260 10.93 -16.60 -1.06
C ALA A 260 10.84 -16.35 0.46
N ILE A 261 9.75 -16.74 1.13
CA ILE A 261 9.60 -16.66 2.58
C ILE A 261 10.65 -17.53 3.28
N ASP A 262 10.80 -18.79 2.88
CA ASP A 262 11.76 -19.72 3.48
C ASP A 262 13.21 -19.27 3.26
N VAL A 263 13.54 -18.80 2.07
CA VAL A 263 14.87 -18.24 1.75
C VAL A 263 15.13 -17.01 2.62
N ALA A 264 14.20 -16.06 2.68
CA ALA A 264 14.36 -14.86 3.52
C ALA A 264 14.51 -15.22 5.00
N ALA A 265 13.75 -16.18 5.49
CA ALA A 265 13.84 -16.66 6.88
C ALA A 265 15.24 -17.21 7.23
N SER A 266 15.95 -17.79 6.26
CA SER A 266 17.27 -18.40 6.49
C SER A 266 18.36 -17.39 6.80
N TYR A 267 18.25 -16.14 6.31
CA TYR A 267 19.27 -15.09 6.50
C TYR A 267 18.78 -13.87 7.30
N LEU A 268 17.52 -13.85 7.73
CA LEU A 268 16.91 -12.67 8.36
C LEU A 268 17.67 -12.17 9.61
N HIS A 269 18.31 -13.05 10.34
CA HIS A 269 19.07 -12.74 11.55
C HIS A 269 20.56 -12.49 11.32
N GLU A 270 21.02 -12.60 10.07
CA GLU A 270 22.42 -12.34 9.74
C GLU A 270 22.75 -10.84 9.79
N GLY A 271 23.98 -10.50 10.13
CA GLY A 271 24.41 -9.10 10.34
C GLY A 271 24.18 -8.23 9.11
N PHE A 272 24.50 -8.73 7.91
CA PHE A 272 24.30 -7.99 6.66
C PHE A 272 22.82 -7.64 6.44
N MET A 273 21.91 -8.51 6.85
CA MET A 273 20.48 -8.26 6.70
C MET A 273 19.99 -7.21 7.68
N GLN A 274 20.51 -7.19 8.91
CA GLN A 274 20.16 -6.15 9.87
C GLN A 274 20.65 -4.77 9.39
N GLU A 275 21.84 -4.68 8.85
CA GLU A 275 22.38 -3.44 8.24
C GLU A 275 21.53 -2.98 7.06
N HIS A 276 21.12 -3.90 6.17
CA HIS A 276 20.22 -3.63 5.06
C HIS A 276 18.87 -3.03 5.53
N LEU A 277 18.24 -3.60 6.55
CA LEU A 277 16.97 -3.11 7.10
C LEU A 277 17.10 -1.75 7.79
N GLU A 278 18.24 -1.47 8.43
CA GLU A 278 18.54 -0.16 9.01
C GLU A 278 18.69 0.92 7.92
N GLU A 279 19.42 0.64 6.84
CA GLU A 279 19.58 1.55 5.72
C GLU A 279 18.25 1.77 4.98
N GLN A 280 17.47 0.71 4.76
CA GLN A 280 16.11 0.78 4.25
C GLN A 280 15.27 1.76 5.08
N GLN A 281 15.27 1.62 6.40
CA GLN A 281 14.48 2.48 7.28
C GLN A 281 14.94 3.94 7.21
N LYS A 282 16.27 4.20 7.20
CA LYS A 282 16.84 5.55 7.04
C LYS A 282 16.41 6.19 5.73
N PHE A 283 16.41 5.40 4.62
CA PHE A 283 15.97 5.86 3.31
C PHE A 283 14.52 6.33 3.34
N TYR A 284 13.58 5.48 3.82
CA TYR A 284 12.17 5.84 3.84
C TYR A 284 11.86 6.99 4.80
N LYS A 285 12.50 7.05 5.95
CA LYS A 285 12.39 8.20 6.88
C LYS A 285 12.88 9.50 6.24
N ARG A 286 13.90 9.44 5.39
CA ARG A 286 14.43 10.64 4.74
C ARG A 286 13.56 11.13 3.60
N PHE A 287 13.09 10.24 2.73
CA PHE A 287 12.48 10.60 1.45
C PHE A 287 10.96 10.56 1.44
N TYR A 288 10.33 9.86 2.39
CA TYR A 288 8.88 9.66 2.41
C TYR A 288 8.21 10.26 3.66
N ASN A 289 8.95 10.84 4.59
CA ASN A 289 8.39 11.43 5.81
C ASN A 289 7.62 12.71 5.50
N TRP A 290 6.38 12.79 5.98
CA TRP A 290 5.51 13.96 5.86
C TRP A 290 6.11 15.23 6.49
N GLU A 291 6.82 15.14 7.62
CA GLU A 291 7.45 16.29 8.27
C GLU A 291 8.44 17.03 7.35
N LYS A 292 9.03 16.30 6.40
CA LYS A 292 9.97 16.86 5.41
C LYS A 292 9.32 17.26 4.10
N LYS A 293 8.11 16.78 3.81
CA LYS A 293 7.37 17.11 2.58
C LYS A 293 6.57 18.40 2.70
N GLY A 294 6.21 18.79 3.93
CA GLY A 294 5.49 20.03 4.23
C GLY A 294 6.37 21.28 4.33
N MET A 295 7.71 21.12 4.17
CA MET A 295 8.65 22.24 4.05
C MET A 295 8.92 22.51 2.56
#